data_a17f873742113218f2d3c1fca7d4a12e
#
_entry.id   a17f873742113218f2d3c1fca7d4a12e
#
_cell.length_a   1.000
_cell.length_b   1.000
_cell.length_c   1.000
_cell.angle_alpha   90.00
_cell.angle_beta   90.00
_cell.angle_gamma   90.00
#
_symmetry.space_group_name_H-M   'P 1'
#
loop_
_entity.id
_entity.type
_entity.pdbx_description
1 polymer ?
#
loop_
_entity_poly.entity_id
_entity_poly.type
_entity_poly.pdbx_seq_one_letter_code
_entity_poly.pdbx_strand_id
1 'polypeptide(L)'
;LAFNMFTLYLFGQGVENKFIFLFGKYGNLVYLAMYILALAACLLPTYSKNKDNYHYRSLGASGAVSAVVFSSILFNPMIGIGLFFIPVYIAGFLFGIIYLVASSLMDRKGGSNVNHSAHIYGALFGIGFTFLVCRFLGDYPVLSLFVEQIRHMSVSDIFQFPR
;
A
#
# COMPACT_ATOMS: atom_id res chain seq x y z
N LEU A 1 0.15 -6.99 -15.38
CA LEU A 1 -0.13 -8.18 -14.57
C LEU A 1 1.10 -8.62 -13.77
N ALA A 2 2.22 -8.93 -14.43
CA ALA A 2 3.44 -9.46 -13.79
C ALA A 2 3.95 -8.59 -12.64
N PHE A 3 4.01 -7.27 -12.82
CA PHE A 3 4.43 -6.35 -11.77
C PHE A 3 3.53 -6.41 -10.52
N ASN A 4 2.20 -6.46 -10.71
CA ASN A 4 1.27 -6.59 -9.58
C ASN A 4 1.47 -7.91 -8.83
N MET A 5 1.65 -9.02 -9.54
CA MET A 5 1.92 -10.32 -8.94
C MET A 5 3.23 -10.33 -8.16
N PHE A 6 4.28 -9.74 -8.72
CA PHE A 6 5.56 -9.61 -8.05
C PHE A 6 5.47 -8.76 -6.78
N THR A 7 4.77 -7.62 -6.85
CA THR A 7 4.56 -6.75 -5.68
C THR A 7 3.74 -7.46 -4.59
N LEU A 8 2.69 -8.19 -4.96
CA LEU A 8 1.92 -9.00 -4.02
C LEU A 8 2.76 -10.10 -3.37
N TYR A 9 3.64 -10.74 -4.14
CA TYR A 9 4.56 -11.74 -3.59
C TYR A 9 5.51 -11.12 -2.56
N LEU A 10 6.09 -9.95 -2.83
CA LEU A 10 7.03 -9.29 -1.94
C LEU A 10 6.39 -8.75 -0.64
N PHE A 11 5.23 -8.13 -0.75
CA PHE A 11 4.61 -7.41 0.37
C PHE A 11 3.42 -8.16 0.97
N GLY A 12 2.69 -8.92 0.16
CA GLY A 12 1.45 -9.59 0.56
C GLY A 12 1.66 -10.62 1.64
N GLN A 13 2.70 -11.45 1.51
CA GLN A 13 3.01 -12.49 2.48
C GLN A 13 3.31 -11.91 3.87
N GLY A 14 4.03 -10.78 3.94
CA GLY A 14 4.31 -10.11 5.21
C GLY A 14 3.04 -9.58 5.89
N VAL A 15 2.14 -8.99 5.14
CA VAL A 15 0.86 -8.47 5.63
C VAL A 15 -0.06 -9.63 6.07
N GLU A 16 -0.17 -10.67 5.25
CA GLU A 16 -0.95 -11.87 5.57
C GLU A 16 -0.48 -12.53 6.86
N ASN A 17 0.82 -12.78 6.99
CA ASN A 17 1.42 -13.34 8.21
C ASN A 17 1.16 -12.46 9.44
N LYS A 18 1.19 -11.14 9.30
CA LYS A 18 0.89 -10.22 10.38
C LYS A 18 -0.57 -10.32 10.80
N PHE A 19 -1.51 -10.40 9.85
CA PHE A 19 -2.91 -10.63 10.17
C PHE A 19 -3.17 -12.03 10.78
N ILE A 20 -2.48 -13.07 10.33
CA ILE A 20 -2.55 -14.40 10.96
C ILE A 20 -2.07 -14.34 12.40
N PHE A 21 -0.96 -13.64 12.66
CA PHE A 21 -0.45 -13.44 14.02
C PHE A 21 -1.46 -12.72 14.93
N LEU A 22 -2.17 -11.71 14.41
CA LEU A 22 -3.12 -10.90 15.18
C LEU A 22 -4.49 -11.57 15.34
N PHE A 23 -4.96 -12.29 14.32
CA PHE A 23 -6.35 -12.80 14.25
C PHE A 23 -6.44 -14.33 14.16
N GLY A 24 -5.31 -15.03 14.27
CA GLY A 24 -5.27 -16.50 14.22
C GLY A 24 -5.90 -17.05 12.93
N LYS A 25 -6.81 -17.99 13.06
CA LYS A 25 -7.49 -18.63 11.91
C LYS A 25 -8.27 -17.69 10.99
N TYR A 26 -8.58 -16.48 11.45
CA TYR A 26 -9.27 -15.47 10.65
C TYR A 26 -8.32 -14.53 9.89
N GLY A 27 -7.01 -14.62 10.11
CA GLY A 27 -6.02 -13.72 9.50
C GLY A 27 -6.07 -13.71 7.97
N ASN A 28 -6.17 -14.89 7.35
CA ASN A 28 -6.31 -15.02 5.88
C ASN A 28 -7.58 -14.35 5.36
N LEU A 29 -8.69 -14.50 6.10
CA LEU A 29 -9.96 -13.86 5.75
C LEU A 29 -9.86 -12.34 5.83
N VAL A 30 -9.20 -11.82 6.87
CA VAL A 30 -8.96 -10.37 7.02
C VAL A 30 -8.10 -9.84 5.87
N TYR A 31 -7.04 -10.55 5.48
CA TYR A 31 -6.21 -10.19 4.34
C TYR A 31 -7.01 -10.19 3.03
N LEU A 32 -7.78 -11.24 2.77
CA LEU A 32 -8.63 -11.35 1.58
C LEU A 32 -9.69 -10.24 1.55
N ALA A 33 -10.34 -9.97 2.69
CA ALA A 33 -11.32 -8.90 2.82
C ALA A 33 -10.71 -7.54 2.52
N MET A 34 -9.51 -7.25 3.06
CA MET A 34 -8.76 -6.03 2.74
C MET A 34 -8.55 -5.88 1.24
N TYR A 35 -8.10 -6.93 0.56
CA TYR A 35 -7.81 -6.89 -0.86
C TYR A 35 -9.07 -6.66 -1.71
N ILE A 36 -10.15 -7.38 -1.43
CA ILE A 36 -11.43 -7.25 -2.16
C ILE A 36 -12.05 -5.87 -1.92
N LEU A 37 -12.08 -5.42 -0.67
CA LEU A 37 -12.62 -4.09 -0.34
C LEU A 37 -11.76 -2.97 -0.93
N ALA A 38 -10.45 -3.15 -1.00
CA ALA A 38 -9.55 -2.21 -1.68
C ALA A 38 -9.85 -2.10 -3.18
N LEU A 39 -10.18 -3.21 -3.86
CA LEU A 39 -10.62 -3.17 -5.27
C LEU A 39 -11.85 -2.27 -5.43
N ALA A 40 -12.84 -2.43 -4.56
CA ALA A 40 -14.04 -1.58 -4.59
C ALA A 40 -13.70 -0.12 -4.27
N ALA A 41 -12.96 0.12 -3.18
CA ALA A 41 -12.62 1.47 -2.72
C ALA A 41 -11.81 2.28 -3.74
N CYS A 42 -10.89 1.65 -4.48
CA CYS A 42 -10.09 2.34 -5.49
C CYS A 42 -10.85 2.54 -6.82
N LEU A 43 -11.86 1.71 -7.12
CA LEU A 43 -12.65 1.83 -8.35
C LEU A 43 -13.78 2.85 -8.23
N LEU A 44 -14.42 2.99 -7.07
CA LEU A 44 -15.57 3.87 -6.88
C LEU A 44 -15.31 5.33 -7.29
N PRO A 45 -14.22 6.00 -6.85
CA PRO A 45 -13.93 7.38 -7.27
C PRO A 45 -13.65 7.50 -8.77
N THR A 46 -12.91 6.53 -9.30
CA THR A 46 -12.61 6.48 -10.74
C THR A 46 -13.88 6.32 -11.57
N TYR A 47 -14.78 5.43 -11.15
CA TYR A 47 -16.07 5.24 -11.81
C TYR A 47 -16.92 6.51 -11.75
N SER A 48 -17.06 7.12 -10.58
CA SER A 48 -17.85 8.36 -10.40
C SER A 48 -17.35 9.50 -11.29
N LYS A 49 -16.03 9.62 -11.47
CA LYS A 49 -15.40 10.66 -12.30
C LYS A 49 -15.58 10.41 -13.80
N ASN A 50 -15.67 9.16 -14.23
CA ASN A 50 -15.61 8.78 -15.65
C ASN A 50 -16.84 8.02 -16.15
N LYS A 51 -17.92 7.94 -15.38
CA LYS A 51 -19.13 7.16 -15.73
C LYS A 51 -19.75 7.55 -17.06
N ASP A 52 -19.62 8.82 -17.48
CA ASP A 52 -20.18 9.35 -18.72
C ASP A 52 -19.15 9.40 -19.87
N ASN A 53 -17.92 8.90 -19.63
CA ASN A 53 -16.85 8.85 -20.62
C ASN A 53 -16.68 7.44 -21.21
N TYR A 54 -17.36 7.13 -22.29
CA TYR A 54 -17.34 5.81 -22.95
C TYR A 54 -15.97 5.41 -23.50
N HIS A 55 -15.04 6.34 -23.64
CA HIS A 55 -13.66 6.06 -24.10
C HIS A 55 -12.70 5.77 -22.93
N TYR A 56 -13.10 6.05 -21.69
CA TYR A 56 -12.26 5.80 -20.54
C TYR A 56 -12.16 4.30 -20.24
N ARG A 57 -10.94 3.80 -20.22
CA ARG A 57 -10.64 2.40 -19.86
C ARG A 57 -9.63 2.39 -18.73
N SER A 58 -9.99 1.81 -17.62
CA SER A 58 -9.09 1.56 -16.50
C SER A 58 -9.07 0.06 -16.23
N LEU A 59 -7.90 -0.53 -16.31
CA LEU A 59 -7.69 -1.96 -16.12
C LEU A 59 -6.61 -2.17 -15.06
N GLY A 60 -6.89 -3.05 -14.12
CA GLY A 60 -5.89 -3.59 -13.21
C GLY A 60 -6.22 -3.45 -11.73
N ALA A 61 -5.75 -4.45 -11.00
CA ALA A 61 -5.86 -4.55 -9.55
C ALA A 61 -4.80 -3.70 -8.81
N SER A 62 -4.09 -2.80 -9.51
CA SER A 62 -2.94 -2.07 -8.95
C SER A 62 -3.29 -1.16 -7.78
N GLY A 63 -4.53 -0.64 -7.73
CA GLY A 63 -5.02 0.08 -6.56
C GLY A 63 -5.10 -0.79 -5.31
N ALA A 64 -5.61 -2.02 -5.42
CA ALA A 64 -5.62 -2.97 -4.31
C ALA A 64 -4.20 -3.44 -3.94
N VAL A 65 -3.31 -3.55 -4.92
CA VAL A 65 -1.89 -3.83 -4.66
C VAL A 65 -1.25 -2.68 -3.86
N SER A 66 -1.59 -1.42 -4.18
CA SER A 66 -1.16 -0.27 -3.38
C SER A 66 -1.66 -0.36 -1.93
N ALA A 67 -2.88 -0.84 -1.69
CA ALA A 67 -3.38 -1.07 -0.33
C ALA A 67 -2.50 -2.06 0.44
N VAL A 68 -2.09 -3.16 -0.18
CA VAL A 68 -1.19 -4.16 0.43
C VAL A 68 0.18 -3.55 0.75
N VAL A 69 0.77 -2.81 -0.20
CA VAL A 69 2.06 -2.13 0.02
C VAL A 69 1.99 -1.16 1.19
N PHE A 70 0.95 -0.33 1.26
CA PHE A 70 0.81 0.66 2.34
C PHE A 70 0.44 0.03 3.68
N SER A 71 -0.28 -1.10 3.70
CA SER A 71 -0.45 -1.92 4.89
C SER A 71 0.89 -2.47 5.40
N SER A 72 1.73 -2.96 4.49
CA SER A 72 3.09 -3.44 4.82
C SER A 72 3.94 -2.32 5.41
N ILE A 73 3.92 -1.13 4.81
CA ILE A 73 4.63 0.05 5.32
C ILE A 73 4.13 0.45 6.72
N LEU A 74 2.82 0.38 6.96
CA LEU A 74 2.25 0.69 8.27
C LEU A 74 2.71 -0.28 9.36
N PHE A 75 2.86 -1.56 9.03
CA PHE A 75 3.41 -2.56 9.95
C PHE A 75 4.92 -2.46 10.15
N ASN A 76 5.64 -2.08 9.09
CA ASN A 76 7.10 -1.96 9.09
C ASN A 76 7.53 -0.76 8.24
N PRO A 77 7.61 0.45 8.83
CA PRO A 77 8.01 1.66 8.11
C PRO A 77 9.45 1.64 7.60
N MET A 78 10.30 0.80 8.18
CA MET A 78 11.70 0.64 7.77
C MET A 78 11.91 -0.46 6.72
N ILE A 79 10.83 -1.07 6.19
CA ILE A 79 10.98 -2.05 5.12
C ILE A 79 11.74 -1.42 3.96
N GLY A 80 12.82 -2.07 3.51
CA GLY A 80 13.61 -1.60 2.38
C GLY A 80 12.86 -1.81 1.06
N ILE A 81 12.52 -0.73 0.37
CA ILE A 81 11.88 -0.77 -0.94
C ILE A 81 12.89 -0.34 -1.98
N GLY A 82 13.31 -1.29 -2.83
CA GLY A 82 14.25 -1.06 -3.92
C GLY A 82 13.56 -0.50 -5.16
N LEU A 83 14.23 0.42 -5.84
CA LEU A 83 13.86 0.83 -7.19
C LEU A 83 14.54 -0.12 -8.18
N PHE A 84 13.79 -0.61 -9.16
CA PHE A 84 14.33 -1.48 -10.20
C PHE A 84 15.63 -0.91 -10.79
N PHE A 85 16.65 -1.75 -10.89
CA PHE A 85 17.99 -1.45 -11.42
C PHE A 85 18.90 -0.55 -10.58
N ILE A 86 18.45 -0.01 -9.45
CA ILE A 86 19.29 0.77 -8.54
C ILE A 86 19.53 -0.09 -7.29
N PRO A 87 20.78 -0.43 -6.94
CA PRO A 87 21.07 -1.24 -5.76
C PRO A 87 21.02 -0.40 -4.46
N VAL A 88 19.96 0.38 -4.33
CA VAL A 88 19.69 1.20 -3.15
C VAL A 88 18.23 0.96 -2.75
N TYR A 89 18.05 0.63 -1.49
CA TYR A 89 16.73 0.50 -0.90
C TYR A 89 16.45 1.74 -0.06
N ILE A 90 15.24 2.26 -0.14
CA ILE A 90 14.78 3.36 0.70
C ILE A 90 13.76 2.84 1.71
N ALA A 91 13.70 3.44 2.88
CA ALA A 91 12.73 3.10 3.91
C ALA A 91 11.30 3.27 3.39
N GLY A 92 10.43 2.30 3.73
CA GLY A 92 9.07 2.24 3.22
C GLY A 92 8.24 3.48 3.51
N PHE A 93 8.40 4.11 4.69
CA PHE A 93 7.67 5.34 4.99
C PHE A 93 8.04 6.49 4.03
N LEU A 94 9.33 6.64 3.70
CA LEU A 94 9.80 7.65 2.75
C LEU A 94 9.32 7.34 1.33
N PHE A 95 9.43 6.06 0.92
CA PHE A 95 8.86 5.60 -0.35
C PHE A 95 7.35 5.92 -0.42
N GLY A 96 6.59 5.67 0.64
CA GLY A 96 5.16 5.94 0.71
C GLY A 96 4.83 7.41 0.47
N ILE A 97 5.58 8.33 1.10
CA ILE A 97 5.42 9.77 0.90
C ILE A 97 5.70 10.14 -0.55
N ILE A 98 6.86 9.72 -1.09
CA ILE A 98 7.26 9.99 -2.48
C ILE A 98 6.22 9.45 -3.47
N TYR A 99 5.75 8.21 -3.23
CA TYR A 99 4.75 7.57 -4.08
C TYR A 99 3.43 8.34 -4.10
N LEU A 100 2.90 8.78 -2.95
CA LEU A 100 1.66 9.54 -2.88
C LEU A 100 1.79 10.91 -3.53
N VAL A 101 2.89 11.61 -3.31
CA VAL A 101 3.16 12.92 -3.93
C VAL A 101 3.27 12.77 -5.44
N ALA A 102 4.08 11.84 -5.93
CA ALA A 102 4.25 11.58 -7.35
C ALA A 102 2.92 11.18 -8.03
N SER A 103 2.16 10.25 -7.41
CA SER A 103 0.86 9.83 -7.91
C SER A 103 -0.13 11.00 -7.97
N SER A 104 -0.13 11.88 -6.97
CA SER A 104 -0.99 13.06 -6.91
C SER A 104 -0.66 14.08 -8.01
N LEU A 105 0.62 14.32 -8.26
CA LEU A 105 1.08 15.21 -9.33
C LEU A 105 0.74 14.65 -10.72
N MET A 106 0.91 13.33 -10.92
CA MET A 106 0.59 12.68 -12.18
C MET A 106 -0.92 12.61 -12.43
N ASP A 107 -1.73 12.41 -11.40
CA ASP A 107 -3.20 12.45 -11.51
C ASP A 107 -3.69 13.81 -11.97
N ARG A 108 -3.12 14.90 -11.43
CA ARG A 108 -3.45 16.29 -11.81
C ARG A 108 -3.02 16.64 -13.22
N LYS A 109 -1.86 16.14 -13.67
CA LYS A 109 -1.32 16.40 -15.00
C LYS A 109 -2.18 15.75 -16.10
N GLY A 110 -2.80 14.61 -15.80
CA GLY A 110 -3.56 13.83 -16.78
C GLY A 110 -2.70 13.23 -17.90
N GLY A 111 -3.34 12.59 -18.87
CA GLY A 111 -2.65 12.05 -20.07
C GLY A 111 -1.86 10.77 -19.83
N SER A 112 -1.89 10.19 -18.63
CA SER A 112 -1.27 8.91 -18.32
C SER A 112 -2.24 7.74 -18.56
N ASN A 113 -1.72 6.62 -19.08
CA ASN A 113 -2.45 5.36 -19.16
C ASN A 113 -2.58 4.65 -17.79
N VAL A 114 -1.99 5.22 -16.74
CA VAL A 114 -2.03 4.70 -15.36
C VAL A 114 -3.08 5.47 -14.57
N ASN A 115 -3.94 4.74 -13.88
CA ASN A 115 -4.94 5.33 -12.99
C ASN A 115 -4.31 5.68 -11.64
N HIS A 116 -3.66 6.86 -11.58
CA HIS A 116 -2.98 7.34 -10.37
C HIS A 116 -3.97 7.62 -9.22
N SER A 117 -5.18 8.04 -9.54
CA SER A 117 -6.26 8.21 -8.57
C SER A 117 -6.56 6.90 -7.83
N ALA A 118 -6.73 5.79 -8.56
CA ALA A 118 -6.94 4.47 -7.95
C ALA A 118 -5.79 4.03 -7.03
N HIS A 119 -4.56 4.39 -7.37
CA HIS A 119 -3.39 4.10 -6.52
C HIS A 119 -3.43 4.87 -5.20
N ILE A 120 -3.79 6.15 -5.24
CA ILE A 120 -3.92 7.00 -4.03
C ILE A 120 -5.04 6.45 -3.14
N TYR A 121 -6.22 6.20 -3.69
CA TYR A 121 -7.35 5.66 -2.92
C TYR A 121 -7.06 4.27 -2.36
N GLY A 122 -6.37 3.42 -3.13
CA GLY A 122 -5.91 2.12 -2.65
C GLY A 122 -4.95 2.24 -1.48
N ALA A 123 -3.94 3.11 -1.58
CA ALA A 123 -2.98 3.36 -0.51
C ALA A 123 -3.66 3.86 0.77
N LEU A 124 -4.52 4.87 0.66
CA LEU A 124 -5.28 5.42 1.80
C LEU A 124 -6.21 4.37 2.42
N PHE A 125 -6.88 3.57 1.58
CA PHE A 125 -7.71 2.48 2.06
C PHE A 125 -6.88 1.44 2.83
N GLY A 126 -5.72 1.03 2.32
CA GLY A 126 -4.84 0.07 2.99
C GLY A 126 -4.39 0.53 4.37
N ILE A 127 -3.98 1.81 4.50
CA ILE A 127 -3.66 2.42 5.78
C ILE A 127 -4.87 2.41 6.71
N GLY A 128 -6.01 2.94 6.24
CA GLY A 128 -7.23 3.07 7.03
C GLY A 128 -7.78 1.72 7.49
N PHE A 129 -7.88 0.74 6.59
CA PHE A 129 -8.34 -0.60 6.91
C PHE A 129 -7.44 -1.27 7.96
N THR A 130 -6.13 -1.26 7.72
CA THR A 130 -5.16 -1.88 8.64
C THR A 130 -5.21 -1.22 10.02
N PHE A 131 -5.27 0.11 10.07
CA PHE A 131 -5.42 0.83 11.33
C PHE A 131 -6.70 0.44 12.08
N LEU A 132 -7.86 0.46 11.40
CA LEU A 132 -9.15 0.17 12.01
C LEU A 132 -9.22 -1.27 12.52
N VAL A 133 -8.81 -2.23 11.70
CA VAL A 133 -8.86 -3.66 12.06
C VAL A 133 -7.89 -3.95 13.22
N CYS A 134 -6.66 -3.43 13.18
CA CYS A 134 -5.69 -3.61 14.25
C CYS A 134 -6.18 -2.97 15.56
N ARG A 135 -6.74 -1.75 15.49
CA ARG A 135 -7.15 -1.00 16.69
C ARG A 135 -8.40 -1.56 17.34
N PHE A 136 -9.41 -1.92 16.53
CA PHE A 136 -10.74 -2.28 17.06
C PHE A 136 -10.97 -3.79 17.18
N LEU A 137 -10.31 -4.61 16.37
CA LEU A 137 -10.48 -6.06 16.41
C LEU A 137 -9.26 -6.79 16.99
N GLY A 138 -8.06 -6.22 16.85
CA GLY A 138 -6.82 -6.85 17.29
C GLY A 138 -6.22 -6.28 18.58
N ASP A 139 -6.77 -5.18 19.09
CA ASP A 139 -6.20 -4.38 20.18
C ASP A 139 -4.68 -4.15 20.02
N TYR A 140 -4.27 -3.93 18.78
CA TYR A 140 -2.87 -3.77 18.39
C TYR A 140 -2.57 -2.31 18.03
N PRO A 141 -1.65 -1.63 18.73
CA PRO A 141 -1.39 -0.19 18.57
C PRO A 141 -0.49 0.09 17.36
N VAL A 142 -0.92 -0.31 16.15
CA VAL A 142 -0.10 -0.25 14.92
C VAL A 142 0.45 1.15 14.65
N LEU A 143 -0.35 2.20 14.88
CA LEU A 143 0.08 3.59 14.63
C LEU A 143 1.14 4.05 15.63
N SER A 144 0.99 3.71 16.91
CA SER A 144 2.00 4.04 17.93
C SER A 144 3.33 3.37 17.62
N LEU A 145 3.29 2.08 17.24
CA LEU A 145 4.47 1.34 16.86
C LEU A 145 5.10 1.88 15.56
N PHE A 146 4.30 2.31 14.59
CA PHE A 146 4.78 2.97 13.39
C PHE A 146 5.55 4.25 13.73
N VAL A 147 4.97 5.12 14.57
CA VAL A 147 5.60 6.39 14.98
C VAL A 147 6.87 6.12 15.81
N GLU A 148 6.84 5.13 16.69
CA GLU A 148 7.99 4.75 17.51
C GLU A 148 9.17 4.28 16.66
N GLN A 149 8.93 3.43 15.67
CA GLN A 149 9.97 2.98 14.74
C GLN A 149 10.59 4.15 13.98
N ILE A 150 9.79 5.12 13.51
CA ILE A 150 10.31 6.31 12.82
C ILE A 150 11.10 7.19 13.79
N ARG A 151 10.65 7.34 15.03
CA ARG A 151 11.31 8.18 16.03
C ARG A 151 12.70 7.66 16.42
N HIS A 152 12.88 6.35 16.40
CA HIS A 152 14.15 5.68 16.75
C HIS A 152 15.02 5.32 15.54
N MET A 153 14.66 5.77 14.32
CA MET A 153 15.44 5.49 13.12
C MET A 153 16.79 6.22 13.14
N SER A 154 17.76 5.59 12.51
CA SER A 154 19.05 6.18 12.15
C SER A 154 19.11 6.55 10.66
N VAL A 155 20.08 7.33 10.25
CA VAL A 155 20.25 7.70 8.82
C VAL A 155 20.52 6.46 7.95
N SER A 156 21.18 5.44 8.50
CA SER A 156 21.43 4.17 7.79
C SER A 156 20.16 3.35 7.54
N ASP A 157 19.08 3.61 8.28
CA ASP A 157 17.80 2.93 8.08
C ASP A 157 17.00 3.54 6.92
N ILE A 158 17.31 4.80 6.56
CA ILE A 158 16.65 5.51 5.46
C ILE A 158 17.16 4.99 4.11
N PHE A 159 18.49 4.82 3.99
CA PHE A 159 19.13 4.31 2.78
C PHE A 159 19.87 3.03 3.13
N GLN A 160 19.37 1.93 2.58
CA GLN A 160 19.89 0.59 2.84
C GLN A 160 20.62 0.10 1.58
N PHE A 161 21.84 -0.38 1.75
CA PHE A 161 22.62 -0.97 0.67
C PHE A 161 22.62 -2.48 0.81
N PRO A 162 22.58 -3.24 -0.29
CA PRO A 162 22.75 -4.69 -0.24
C PRO A 162 24.11 -5.00 0.36
N ARG A 163 24.11 -5.90 1.34
CA ARG A 163 25.34 -6.46 1.93
C ARG A 163 25.87 -7.60 1.08
#